data_08f4f1d346a6475a9827db8031b6532a
#
_entry.id   08f4f1d346a6475a9827db8031b6532a
#
_cell.length_a   1.000
_cell.length_b   1.000
_cell.length_c   1.000
_cell.angle_alpha   90.00
_cell.angle_beta   90.00
_cell.angle_gamma   90.00
#
_symmetry.space_group_name_H-M   'P 1'
#
loop_
_entity.id
_entity.type
_entity.pdbx_description
1 polymer ?
#
loop_
_entity_poly.entity_id
_entity_poly.type
_entity_poly.pdbx_seq_one_letter_code
_entity_poly.pdbx_strand_id
1 'polypeptide(L)'
;MGKVSVREVQGPLRTQYKSSPEAARVRDHARTTCADASDPFHSTVEPMPGCGATLPVGVHRAIGGMHDAPTPGDILCAALAACQDSAVRMVANVLGVDLEFLSVEVTGDVDVRGAMAIDNQVSVGFQSMQCNVRLRAKEGTNPKLLKKLREAAEHCCVVQQTLRNPPPVQTTFDMSWL
;
A
#
# COMPACT_ATOMS: atom_id res chain seq x y z
N MET A 1 11.48 -25.83 -7.10
CA MET A 1 11.86 -24.50 -7.64
C MET A 1 13.01 -23.94 -6.80
N GLY A 2 14.13 -23.54 -7.42
CA GLY A 2 15.26 -22.94 -6.72
C GLY A 2 14.81 -21.62 -6.01
N LYS A 3 15.44 -21.31 -4.87
CA LYS A 3 15.16 -20.09 -4.10
C LYS A 3 15.58 -18.89 -4.96
N VAL A 4 14.64 -17.99 -5.28
CA VAL A 4 14.92 -16.78 -6.07
C VAL A 4 15.84 -15.86 -5.26
N SER A 5 16.92 -15.37 -5.85
CA SER A 5 17.83 -14.40 -5.25
C SER A 5 17.44 -12.98 -5.70
N VAL A 6 16.90 -12.19 -4.78
CA VAL A 6 16.61 -10.77 -5.05
C VAL A 6 17.86 -10.01 -5.48
N ARG A 7 19.00 -10.32 -4.89
CA ARG A 7 20.29 -9.70 -5.22
C ARG A 7 20.68 -9.95 -6.68
N GLU A 8 20.49 -11.17 -7.16
CA GLU A 8 20.81 -11.54 -8.54
C GLU A 8 19.86 -10.85 -9.54
N VAL A 9 18.58 -10.84 -9.25
CA VAL A 9 17.58 -10.19 -10.10
C VAL A 9 17.75 -8.66 -10.12
N GLN A 10 18.03 -8.05 -8.97
CA GLN A 10 18.18 -6.58 -8.88
C GLN A 10 19.56 -6.07 -9.28
N GLY A 11 20.59 -6.93 -9.32
CA GLY A 11 21.96 -6.54 -9.65
C GLY A 11 22.07 -5.79 -10.98
N PRO A 12 21.61 -6.38 -12.10
CA PRO A 12 21.59 -5.71 -13.41
C PRO A 12 20.80 -4.40 -13.42
N LEU A 13 19.62 -4.39 -12.77
CA LEU A 13 18.77 -3.20 -12.68
C LEU A 13 19.47 -2.05 -11.94
N ARG A 14 20.15 -2.36 -10.83
CA ARG A 14 20.93 -1.36 -10.08
C ARG A 14 22.07 -0.75 -10.93
N THR A 15 22.70 -1.55 -11.77
CA THR A 15 23.74 -1.06 -12.70
C THR A 15 23.11 -0.16 -13.76
N GLN A 16 22.02 -0.60 -14.37
CA GLN A 16 21.30 0.18 -15.37
C GLN A 16 20.81 1.54 -14.82
N TYR A 17 20.18 1.54 -13.64
CA TYR A 17 19.60 2.76 -13.05
C TYR A 17 20.65 3.78 -12.61
N LYS A 18 21.89 3.34 -12.37
CA LYS A 18 23.01 4.28 -12.12
C LYS A 18 23.45 4.99 -13.39
N SER A 19 23.39 4.34 -14.55
CA SER A 19 23.77 4.92 -15.83
C SER A 19 22.60 5.61 -16.54
N SER A 20 21.38 5.17 -16.29
CA SER A 20 20.15 5.66 -16.93
C SER A 20 19.04 5.82 -15.88
N PRO A 21 19.07 6.90 -15.08
CA PRO A 21 18.10 7.11 -13.98
C PRO A 21 16.65 7.18 -14.44
N GLU A 22 16.38 7.59 -15.67
CA GLU A 22 15.05 7.64 -16.27
C GLU A 22 14.44 6.24 -16.43
N ALA A 23 15.24 5.20 -16.64
CA ALA A 23 14.79 3.80 -16.69
C ALA A 23 14.27 3.28 -15.35
N ALA A 24 14.58 3.96 -14.24
CA ALA A 24 14.06 3.61 -12.92
C ALA A 24 12.67 4.22 -12.62
N ARG A 25 12.14 5.06 -13.51
CA ARG A 25 10.82 5.67 -13.33
C ARG A 25 9.72 4.72 -13.76
N VAL A 26 8.84 4.39 -12.83
CA VAL A 26 7.66 3.57 -13.09
C VAL A 26 6.40 4.38 -12.82
N ARG A 27 5.29 3.97 -13.41
CA ARG A 27 3.98 4.55 -13.18
C ARG A 27 3.01 3.44 -12.79
N ASP A 28 2.52 3.50 -11.57
CA ASP A 28 1.42 2.67 -11.15
C ASP A 28 0.09 3.29 -11.58
N HIS A 29 -0.91 2.46 -11.81
CA HIS A 29 -2.21 2.88 -12.32
C HIS A 29 -3.31 2.05 -11.70
N ALA A 30 -4.40 2.71 -11.33
CA ALA A 30 -5.66 2.09 -10.96
C ALA A 30 -6.80 2.89 -11.60
N ARG A 31 -7.93 2.25 -11.82
CA ARG A 31 -9.16 2.91 -12.25
C ARG A 31 -10.36 2.32 -11.55
N THR A 32 -11.39 3.12 -11.40
CA THR A 32 -12.70 2.64 -10.99
C THR A 32 -13.59 2.42 -12.21
N THR A 33 -14.48 1.46 -12.10
CA THR A 33 -15.60 1.28 -13.02
C THR A 33 -16.86 1.21 -12.18
N CYS A 34 -17.93 1.83 -12.66
CA CYS A 34 -19.22 1.84 -12.00
C CYS A 34 -20.23 1.19 -12.95
N ALA A 35 -20.92 0.16 -12.47
CA ALA A 35 -22.01 -0.47 -13.21
C ALA A 35 -23.28 0.39 -13.18
N ASP A 36 -23.49 1.10 -12.09
CA ASP A 36 -24.62 2.02 -11.85
C ASP A 36 -24.11 3.30 -11.19
N ALA A 37 -24.05 4.39 -11.96
CA ALA A 37 -23.61 5.68 -11.47
C ALA A 37 -24.59 6.33 -10.48
N SER A 38 -25.80 5.80 -10.35
CA SER A 38 -26.79 6.26 -9.35
C SER A 38 -26.60 5.61 -7.97
N ASP A 39 -25.84 4.52 -7.87
CA ASP A 39 -25.51 3.91 -6.59
C ASP A 39 -24.36 4.69 -5.91
N PRO A 40 -24.64 5.41 -4.79
CA PRO A 40 -23.63 6.22 -4.12
C PRO A 40 -22.69 5.38 -3.22
N PHE A 41 -22.97 4.10 -3.00
CA PHE A 41 -22.32 3.28 -1.98
C PHE A 41 -21.44 2.17 -2.52
N HIS A 42 -21.51 1.84 -3.82
CA HIS A 42 -20.74 0.77 -4.40
C HIS A 42 -20.01 1.20 -5.69
N SER A 43 -18.82 0.67 -5.83
CA SER A 43 -18.04 0.75 -7.06
C SER A 43 -17.12 -0.46 -7.20
N THR A 44 -16.38 -0.52 -8.28
CA THR A 44 -15.34 -1.54 -8.48
C THR A 44 -14.05 -0.83 -8.84
N VAL A 45 -12.94 -1.19 -8.20
CA VAL A 45 -11.62 -0.73 -8.57
C VAL A 45 -10.83 -1.84 -9.26
N GLU A 46 -10.15 -1.51 -10.31
CA GLU A 46 -9.18 -2.35 -11.01
C GLU A 46 -7.78 -1.80 -10.70
N PRO A 47 -7.03 -2.44 -9.77
CA PRO A 47 -5.69 -2.03 -9.44
C PRO A 47 -4.74 -2.44 -10.51
N MET A 48 -4.20 -2.03 -11.39
CA MET A 48 -3.44 -2.44 -12.57
C MET A 48 -4.39 -2.87 -13.69
N PRO A 49 -4.96 -1.90 -14.41
CA PRO A 49 -5.87 -2.15 -15.51
C PRO A 49 -5.32 -3.12 -16.56
N GLY A 50 -6.13 -4.10 -16.93
CA GLY A 50 -5.78 -5.16 -17.89
C GLY A 50 -5.19 -6.42 -17.26
N CYS A 51 -4.97 -6.48 -15.95
CA CYS A 51 -4.53 -7.73 -15.29
C CYS A 51 -5.69 -8.69 -14.97
N GLY A 52 -6.93 -8.24 -15.11
CA GLY A 52 -8.13 -9.04 -14.83
C GLY A 52 -8.51 -9.11 -13.34
N ALA A 53 -7.75 -8.47 -12.45
CA ALA A 53 -8.09 -8.39 -11.03
C ALA A 53 -8.98 -7.17 -10.77
N THR A 54 -10.12 -7.41 -10.12
CA THR A 54 -11.03 -6.36 -9.67
C THR A 54 -11.35 -6.54 -8.19
N LEU A 55 -11.59 -5.43 -7.51
CA LEU A 55 -11.96 -5.41 -6.11
C LEU A 55 -13.26 -4.62 -5.94
N PRO A 56 -14.32 -5.21 -5.36
CA PRO A 56 -15.50 -4.45 -5.00
C PRO A 56 -15.16 -3.43 -3.92
N VAL A 57 -15.80 -2.27 -3.97
CA VAL A 57 -15.59 -1.17 -3.03
C VAL A 57 -16.94 -0.77 -2.45
N GLY A 58 -17.01 -0.75 -1.12
CA GLY A 58 -18.16 -0.31 -0.37
C GLY A 58 -17.90 0.99 0.41
N VAL A 59 -18.89 1.42 1.14
CA VAL A 59 -18.84 2.61 2.01
C VAL A 59 -19.10 2.22 3.46
N HIS A 60 -18.39 2.85 4.39
CA HIS A 60 -18.46 2.56 5.82
C HIS A 60 -19.81 2.91 6.43
N ARG A 61 -20.30 2.08 7.37
CA ARG A 61 -21.58 2.32 8.08
C ARG A 61 -21.63 3.66 8.80
N ALA A 62 -20.52 4.14 9.31
CA ALA A 62 -20.44 5.42 10.01
C ALA A 62 -20.78 6.63 9.13
N ILE A 63 -20.81 6.47 7.80
CA ILE A 63 -21.24 7.50 6.83
C ILE A 63 -22.41 7.04 5.96
N GLY A 64 -23.18 6.06 6.46
CA GLY A 64 -24.43 5.61 5.84
C GLY A 64 -24.33 4.44 4.86
N GLY A 65 -23.16 3.93 4.60
CA GLY A 65 -22.97 2.75 3.73
C GLY A 65 -23.30 1.43 4.44
N MET A 66 -23.32 0.33 3.68
CA MET A 66 -23.61 -1.00 4.20
C MET A 66 -22.37 -1.69 4.81
N HIS A 67 -21.17 -1.29 4.43
CA HIS A 67 -19.90 -1.90 4.82
C HIS A 67 -19.86 -3.41 4.50
N ASP A 68 -20.37 -3.77 3.36
CA ASP A 68 -20.46 -5.13 2.82
C ASP A 68 -19.34 -5.46 1.84
N ALA A 69 -18.51 -4.46 1.52
CA ALA A 69 -17.27 -4.58 0.79
C ALA A 69 -16.19 -3.69 1.43
N PRO A 70 -14.89 -3.93 1.13
CA PRO A 70 -13.81 -3.08 1.61
C PRO A 70 -14.05 -1.61 1.25
N THR A 71 -13.83 -0.72 2.20
CA THR A 71 -13.89 0.72 1.96
C THR A 71 -12.58 1.22 1.32
N PRO A 72 -12.55 2.43 0.72
CA PRO A 72 -11.30 3.04 0.27
C PRO A 72 -10.23 3.13 1.37
N GLY A 73 -10.65 3.33 2.62
CA GLY A 73 -9.76 3.33 3.78
C GLY A 73 -9.13 1.95 4.03
N ASP A 74 -9.92 0.87 3.95
CA ASP A 74 -9.43 -0.50 4.07
C ASP A 74 -8.44 -0.82 2.95
N ILE A 75 -8.71 -0.34 1.73
CA ILE A 75 -7.82 -0.52 0.57
C ILE A 75 -6.48 0.21 0.78
N LEU A 76 -6.48 1.40 1.36
CA LEU A 76 -5.25 2.10 1.71
C LEU A 76 -4.45 1.36 2.78
N CYS A 77 -5.11 0.83 3.82
CA CYS A 77 -4.49 -0.03 4.81
C CYS A 77 -3.91 -1.31 4.17
N ALA A 78 -4.66 -1.94 3.26
CA ALA A 78 -4.20 -3.11 2.53
C ALA A 78 -2.98 -2.82 1.64
N ALA A 79 -2.93 -1.67 0.97
CA ALA A 79 -1.78 -1.24 0.19
C ALA A 79 -0.52 -1.08 1.05
N LEU A 80 -0.65 -0.48 2.24
CA LEU A 80 0.46 -0.37 3.19
C LEU A 80 0.90 -1.74 3.70
N ALA A 81 -0.03 -2.62 4.06
CA ALA A 81 0.27 -3.97 4.53
C ALA A 81 1.02 -4.78 3.46
N ALA A 82 0.52 -4.79 2.22
CA ALA A 82 1.14 -5.49 1.10
C ALA A 82 2.53 -4.95 0.76
N CYS A 83 2.70 -3.62 0.77
CA CYS A 83 3.99 -3.00 0.50
C CYS A 83 5.02 -3.32 1.58
N GLN A 84 4.61 -3.27 2.85
CA GLN A 84 5.50 -3.60 3.97
C GLN A 84 5.86 -5.09 4.00
N ASP A 85 4.90 -6.00 3.73
CA ASP A 85 5.17 -7.44 3.60
C ASP A 85 6.21 -7.70 2.50
N SER A 86 6.02 -7.12 1.32
CA SER A 86 6.94 -7.25 0.19
C SER A 86 8.34 -6.69 0.52
N ALA A 87 8.42 -5.54 1.17
CA ALA A 87 9.68 -4.94 1.59
C ALA A 87 10.43 -5.84 2.57
N VAL A 88 9.75 -6.40 3.59
CA VAL A 88 10.34 -7.33 4.56
C VAL A 88 10.88 -8.57 3.86
N ARG A 89 10.10 -9.20 2.96
CA ARG A 89 10.53 -10.41 2.22
C ARG A 89 11.74 -10.14 1.34
N MET A 90 11.73 -9.06 0.58
CA MET A 90 12.86 -8.72 -0.30
C MET A 90 14.12 -8.42 0.50
N VAL A 91 14.02 -7.64 1.57
CA VAL A 91 15.18 -7.29 2.42
C VAL A 91 15.70 -8.52 3.17
N ALA A 92 14.82 -9.38 3.69
CA ALA A 92 15.22 -10.64 4.32
C ALA A 92 16.03 -11.52 3.36
N ASN A 93 15.55 -11.65 2.11
CA ASN A 93 16.26 -12.41 1.07
C ASN A 93 17.63 -11.81 0.77
N VAL A 94 17.74 -10.48 0.63
CA VAL A 94 19.03 -9.79 0.39
C VAL A 94 20.00 -9.97 1.56
N LEU A 95 19.49 -9.99 2.80
CA LEU A 95 20.32 -10.15 4.01
C LEU A 95 20.62 -11.63 4.33
N GLY A 96 20.01 -12.59 3.62
CA GLY A 96 20.15 -14.00 3.91
C GLY A 96 19.42 -14.42 5.20
N VAL A 97 18.37 -13.71 5.58
CA VAL A 97 17.50 -14.04 6.71
C VAL A 97 16.39 -14.97 6.24
N ASP A 98 16.37 -16.18 6.78
CA ASP A 98 15.30 -17.14 6.52
C ASP A 98 14.12 -16.83 7.46
N LEU A 99 12.99 -16.41 6.86
CA LEU A 99 11.74 -16.17 7.59
C LEU A 99 10.91 -17.47 7.63
N GLU A 100 10.48 -17.85 8.82
CA GLU A 100 9.51 -18.94 9.05
C GLU A 100 8.07 -18.43 9.13
N PHE A 101 7.90 -17.19 9.55
CA PHE A 101 6.60 -16.53 9.65
C PHE A 101 6.73 -15.04 9.35
N LEU A 102 5.73 -14.49 8.69
CA LEU A 102 5.54 -13.07 8.48
C LEU A 102 4.06 -12.75 8.41
N SER A 103 3.64 -11.76 9.17
CA SER A 103 2.29 -11.16 9.09
C SER A 103 2.42 -9.66 9.27
N VAL A 104 1.69 -8.92 8.45
CA VAL A 104 1.60 -7.47 8.55
C VAL A 104 0.13 -7.10 8.72
N GLU A 105 -0.16 -6.33 9.75
CA GLU A 105 -1.48 -5.81 10.07
C GLU A 105 -1.41 -4.29 10.10
N VAL A 106 -2.36 -3.64 9.42
CA VAL A 106 -2.45 -2.17 9.40
C VAL A 106 -3.83 -1.75 9.87
N THR A 107 -3.86 -0.79 10.77
CA THR A 107 -5.07 -0.10 11.21
C THR A 107 -4.95 1.39 10.96
N GLY A 108 -6.08 2.06 10.74
CA GLY A 108 -6.15 3.50 10.59
C GLY A 108 -7.40 4.06 11.26
N ASP A 109 -7.24 5.16 11.99
CA ASP A 109 -8.33 5.83 12.69
C ASP A 109 -8.79 7.05 11.91
N VAL A 110 -10.11 7.15 11.71
CA VAL A 110 -10.78 8.26 11.01
C VAL A 110 -11.90 8.81 11.89
N ASP A 111 -11.94 10.11 12.05
CA ASP A 111 -13.12 10.79 12.57
C ASP A 111 -13.99 11.26 11.39
N VAL A 112 -15.10 10.57 11.18
CA VAL A 112 -15.98 10.80 10.02
C VAL A 112 -16.70 12.15 10.04
N ARG A 113 -16.67 12.90 11.15
CA ARG A 113 -17.24 14.26 11.20
C ARG A 113 -16.58 15.19 10.18
N GLY A 114 -15.27 15.02 9.94
CA GLY A 114 -14.57 15.77 8.89
C GLY A 114 -15.08 15.43 7.49
N ALA A 115 -15.20 14.15 7.18
CA ALA A 115 -15.68 13.67 5.86
C ALA A 115 -17.15 14.05 5.59
N MET A 116 -17.98 14.11 6.64
CA MET A 116 -19.40 14.51 6.56
C MET A 116 -19.60 16.04 6.64
N ALA A 117 -18.53 16.82 6.72
CA ALA A 117 -18.55 18.27 6.89
C ALA A 117 -19.38 18.76 8.12
N ILE A 118 -19.42 17.96 9.19
CA ILE A 118 -20.10 18.28 10.44
C ILE A 118 -19.26 19.22 11.30
N ASP A 119 -17.92 19.04 11.24
CA ASP A 119 -16.97 19.82 12.02
C ASP A 119 -15.72 20.14 11.17
N ASN A 120 -15.58 21.38 10.76
CA ASN A 120 -14.47 21.85 9.92
C ASN A 120 -13.11 21.89 10.65
N GLN A 121 -13.08 21.68 11.97
CA GLN A 121 -11.83 21.55 12.73
C GLN A 121 -11.31 20.12 12.72
N VAL A 122 -12.11 19.15 12.29
CA VAL A 122 -11.73 17.75 12.17
C VAL A 122 -11.13 17.49 10.80
N SER A 123 -9.92 16.91 10.78
CA SER A 123 -9.28 16.48 9.52
C SER A 123 -10.12 15.42 8.81
N VAL A 124 -10.25 15.54 7.48
CA VAL A 124 -10.98 14.57 6.65
C VAL A 124 -10.23 13.24 6.52
N GLY A 125 -8.89 13.27 6.53
CA GLY A 125 -8.04 12.09 6.37
C GLY A 125 -7.88 11.27 7.65
N PHE A 126 -7.07 10.22 7.57
CA PHE A 126 -6.68 9.44 8.74
C PHE A 126 -5.97 10.32 9.78
N GLN A 127 -6.40 10.22 11.04
CA GLN A 127 -5.75 10.89 12.16
C GLN A 127 -4.54 10.11 12.66
N SER A 128 -4.62 8.78 12.58
CA SER A 128 -3.49 7.90 12.90
C SER A 128 -3.51 6.65 12.05
N MET A 129 -2.34 6.06 11.84
CA MET A 129 -2.19 4.73 11.24
C MET A 129 -1.12 3.95 11.99
N GLN A 130 -1.36 2.66 12.18
CA GLN A 130 -0.41 1.74 12.79
C GLN A 130 -0.14 0.57 11.84
N CYS A 131 1.14 0.25 11.64
CA CYS A 131 1.58 -0.88 10.86
C CYS A 131 2.35 -1.85 11.75
N ASN A 132 1.75 -2.97 12.10
CA ASN A 132 2.29 -3.98 13.00
C ASN A 132 2.84 -5.15 12.20
N VAL A 133 4.16 -5.32 12.23
CA VAL A 133 4.86 -6.42 11.58
C VAL A 133 5.22 -7.48 12.62
N ARG A 134 4.69 -8.68 12.47
CA ARG A 134 5.05 -9.86 13.25
C ARG A 134 5.85 -10.82 12.35
N LEU A 135 7.06 -11.13 12.75
CA LEU A 135 7.91 -12.07 12.03
C LEU A 135 8.60 -13.05 12.98
N ARG A 136 8.89 -14.24 12.45
CA ARG A 136 9.79 -15.21 13.07
C ARG A 136 10.84 -15.60 12.03
N ALA A 137 12.10 -15.42 12.40
CA ALA A 137 13.23 -15.91 11.63
C ALA A 137 13.66 -17.28 12.14
N LYS A 138 14.36 -18.02 11.30
CA LYS A 138 14.94 -19.30 11.67
C LYS A 138 15.81 -19.17 12.92
N GLU A 139 15.75 -20.17 13.78
CA GLU A 139 16.59 -20.25 14.99
C GLU A 139 18.07 -20.03 14.67
N GLY A 140 18.78 -19.31 15.56
CA GLY A 140 20.19 -18.94 15.35
C GLY A 140 20.40 -17.72 14.45
N THR A 141 19.37 -17.09 13.93
CA THR A 141 19.51 -15.85 13.16
C THR A 141 20.14 -14.74 14.00
N ASN A 142 21.18 -14.08 13.49
CA ASN A 142 21.88 -13.03 14.20
C ASN A 142 20.95 -11.82 14.47
N PRO A 143 20.78 -11.37 15.74
CA PRO A 143 19.91 -10.24 16.09
C PRO A 143 20.26 -8.92 15.37
N LYS A 144 21.54 -8.71 15.04
CA LYS A 144 21.97 -7.52 14.28
C LYS A 144 21.39 -7.53 12.85
N LEU A 145 21.19 -8.70 12.25
CA LEU A 145 20.53 -8.80 10.94
C LEU A 145 19.04 -8.50 11.05
N LEU A 146 18.37 -8.89 12.13
CA LEU A 146 16.97 -8.57 12.37
C LEU A 146 16.76 -7.06 12.55
N LYS A 147 17.67 -6.39 13.24
CA LYS A 147 17.64 -4.92 13.36
C LYS A 147 17.80 -4.26 11.98
N LYS A 148 18.79 -4.68 11.19
CA LYS A 148 18.99 -4.18 9.82
C LYS A 148 17.79 -4.46 8.91
N LEU A 149 17.18 -5.65 9.03
CA LEU A 149 15.99 -6.02 8.28
C LEU A 149 14.86 -5.03 8.55
N ARG A 150 14.57 -4.73 9.81
CA ARG A 150 13.54 -3.78 10.19
C ARG A 150 13.80 -2.40 9.58
N GLU A 151 14.97 -1.83 9.82
CA GLU A 151 15.33 -0.48 9.37
C GLU A 151 15.27 -0.36 7.84
N ALA A 152 15.81 -1.36 7.12
CA ALA A 152 15.81 -1.35 5.68
C ALA A 152 14.41 -1.59 5.09
N ALA A 153 13.59 -2.46 5.67
CA ALA A 153 12.23 -2.70 5.22
C ALA A 153 11.33 -1.46 5.37
N GLU A 154 11.42 -0.76 6.52
CA GLU A 154 10.73 0.50 6.71
C GLU A 154 11.17 1.58 5.69
N HIS A 155 12.47 1.65 5.41
CA HIS A 155 13.02 2.61 4.44
C HIS A 155 12.57 2.31 3.01
N CYS A 156 12.48 1.04 2.63
CA CYS A 156 12.13 0.61 1.27
C CYS A 156 10.63 0.51 1.00
N CYS A 157 9.77 0.67 2.00
CA CYS A 157 8.33 0.60 1.83
C CYS A 157 7.79 1.89 1.18
N VAL A 158 7.55 1.85 -0.14
CA VAL A 158 7.13 3.02 -0.92
C VAL A 158 5.84 3.62 -0.36
N VAL A 159 4.82 2.81 -0.06
CA VAL A 159 3.54 3.29 0.48
C VAL A 159 3.75 3.98 1.84
N GLN A 160 4.55 3.38 2.74
CA GLN A 160 4.84 4.02 4.03
C GLN A 160 5.58 5.35 3.88
N GLN A 161 6.56 5.42 2.98
CA GLN A 161 7.29 6.67 2.73
C GLN A 161 6.39 7.72 2.08
N THR A 162 5.47 7.31 1.20
CA THR A 162 4.46 8.22 0.62
C THR A 162 3.52 8.78 1.68
N LEU A 163 3.06 7.95 2.62
CA LEU A 163 2.18 8.41 3.72
C LEU A 163 2.91 9.34 4.71
N ARG A 164 4.20 9.10 4.95
CA ARG A 164 5.02 9.98 5.82
C ARG A 164 5.38 11.31 5.16
N ASN A 165 5.56 11.31 3.84
CA ASN A 165 5.94 12.48 3.05
C ASN A 165 5.08 12.53 1.78
N PRO A 166 3.81 12.96 1.90
CA PRO A 166 2.87 12.88 0.80
C PRO A 166 3.27 13.80 -0.36
N PRO A 167 3.27 13.28 -1.60
CA PRO A 167 3.43 14.13 -2.77
C PRO A 167 2.19 14.97 -3.01
N PRO A 168 2.27 16.08 -3.75
CA PRO A 168 1.10 16.84 -4.16
C PRO A 168 0.19 15.97 -5.03
N VAL A 169 -1.12 15.99 -4.73
CA VAL A 169 -2.15 15.31 -5.53
C VAL A 169 -2.90 16.35 -6.34
N GLN A 170 -2.95 16.17 -7.66
CA GLN A 170 -3.74 17.01 -8.56
C GLN A 170 -4.99 16.23 -8.99
N THR A 171 -6.16 16.86 -8.86
CA THR A 171 -7.44 16.30 -9.30
C THR A 171 -8.01 17.18 -10.42
N THR A 172 -8.38 16.55 -11.52
CA THR A 172 -9.02 17.22 -12.66
C THR A 172 -10.40 16.62 -12.87
N PHE A 173 -11.40 17.49 -13.05
CA PHE A 173 -12.77 17.09 -13.43
C PHE A 173 -12.98 17.46 -14.89
N ASP A 174 -13.31 16.47 -15.72
CA ASP A 174 -13.82 16.68 -17.07
C ASP A 174 -15.35 16.66 -17.01
N MET A 175 -15.97 17.82 -17.22
CA MET A 175 -17.41 18.03 -17.21
C MET A 175 -17.93 18.40 -18.61
N SER A 176 -17.25 17.94 -19.66
CA SER A 176 -17.55 18.29 -21.05
C SER A 176 -18.90 17.76 -21.56
N TRP A 177 -19.62 17.03 -20.75
CA TRP A 177 -20.95 16.45 -21.05
C TRP A 177 -22.15 17.36 -20.65
N LEU A 178 -21.86 18.57 -20.14
CA LEU A 178 -22.89 19.56 -19.75
C LEU A 178 -23.21 20.52 -20.89
#